data_bfa3f866ee6d4317f1c75cbc864cd723
#
_entry.id   bfa3f866ee6d4317f1c75cbc864cd723
#
_cell.length_a   1.000
_cell.length_b   1.000
_cell.length_c   1.000
_cell.angle_alpha   90.00
_cell.angle_beta   90.00
_cell.angle_gamma   90.00
#
_symmetry.space_group_name_H-M   'P 1'
#
loop_
_entity.id
_entity.type
_entity.pdbx_description
1 polymer ?
#
loop_
_entity_poly.entity_id
_entity_poly.type
_entity_poly.pdbx_seq_one_letter_code
_entity_poly.pdbx_strand_id
1 'polypeptide(L)'
;IINHLNKKWLITNKQLNLLKTLIMDFMLDFFNKNVYSNNINKELISSQLDMKVYFIDYLLFYLENENKISKKDDGWIISNHRITLNENEKRLKDMIIKILEKESFNTSSIDDLLNKCNISDEKLIINMLKICESEKSLIRINQNIFITSSNILLLKNKLKDFFKKNDLLTVSDLKNLIETSR
;
A
#
# COMPACT_ATOMS: atom_id res chain seq x y z
N ILE A 1 34.31 7.36 -12.43
CA ILE A 1 33.32 7.27 -13.54
C ILE A 1 32.24 6.30 -13.09
N ILE A 2 31.00 6.73 -13.11
CA ILE A 2 29.83 5.92 -12.81
C ILE A 2 29.15 5.55 -14.11
N ASN A 3 28.84 4.27 -14.28
CA ASN A 3 28.05 3.75 -15.39
C ASN A 3 26.75 3.16 -14.84
N HIS A 4 25.61 3.69 -15.24
CA HIS A 4 24.31 3.16 -14.89
C HIS A 4 23.31 3.41 -16.03
N LEU A 5 22.57 2.40 -16.45
CA LEU A 5 21.58 2.47 -17.54
C LEU A 5 22.14 3.17 -18.81
N ASN A 6 23.35 2.79 -19.24
CA ASN A 6 24.07 3.37 -20.40
C ASN A 6 24.40 4.86 -20.28
N LYS A 7 24.32 5.44 -19.08
CA LYS A 7 24.78 6.81 -18.80
C LYS A 7 26.09 6.79 -18.03
N LYS A 8 26.96 7.77 -18.33
CA LYS A 8 28.25 7.95 -17.66
C LYS A 8 28.28 9.27 -16.95
N TRP A 9 28.68 9.26 -15.68
CA TRP A 9 28.89 10.50 -14.90
C TRP A 9 30.26 10.47 -14.26
N LEU A 10 30.83 11.66 -14.13
CA LEU A 10 31.98 11.90 -13.29
C LEU A 10 31.48 12.55 -12.00
N ILE A 11 31.65 11.87 -10.91
CA ILE A 11 31.26 12.35 -9.58
C ILE A 11 32.33 11.95 -8.57
N THR A 12 32.68 12.83 -7.66
CA THR A 12 33.57 12.53 -6.56
C THR A 12 32.85 11.77 -5.46
N ASN A 13 33.58 10.98 -4.65
CA ASN A 13 32.99 10.31 -3.50
C ASN A 13 32.32 11.29 -2.52
N LYS A 14 32.91 12.47 -2.36
CA LYS A 14 32.33 13.53 -1.52
C LYS A 14 30.97 13.97 -2.05
N GLN A 15 30.83 14.25 -3.35
CA GLN A 15 29.58 14.62 -3.99
C GLN A 15 28.56 13.50 -3.92
N LEU A 16 28.97 12.24 -4.17
CA LEU A 16 28.10 11.09 -4.06
C LEU A 16 27.52 10.96 -2.64
N ASN A 17 28.34 11.11 -1.60
CA ASN A 17 27.87 11.06 -0.23
C ASN A 17 26.91 12.20 0.12
N LEU A 18 27.17 13.42 -0.35
CA LEU A 18 26.26 14.54 -0.16
C LEU A 18 24.88 14.29 -0.81
N LEU A 19 24.86 13.75 -2.02
CA LEU A 19 23.61 13.43 -2.72
C LEU A 19 22.84 12.29 -2.05
N LYS A 20 23.54 11.28 -1.55
CA LYS A 20 22.91 10.21 -0.74
C LYS A 20 22.29 10.77 0.54
N THR A 21 22.99 11.65 1.24
CA THR A 21 22.47 12.32 2.44
C THR A 21 21.22 13.13 2.08
N LEU A 22 21.27 13.91 1.01
CA LEU A 22 20.13 14.72 0.57
C LEU A 22 18.88 13.88 0.29
N ILE A 23 19.02 12.72 -0.38
CA ILE A 23 17.91 11.80 -0.60
C ILE A 23 17.38 11.24 0.72
N MET A 24 18.27 10.81 1.61
CA MET A 24 17.87 10.24 2.91
C MET A 24 17.13 11.27 3.78
N ASP A 25 17.63 12.51 3.83
CA ASP A 25 17.00 13.60 4.58
C ASP A 25 15.61 13.92 4.01
N PHE A 26 15.49 13.98 2.68
CA PHE A 26 14.21 14.16 2.02
C PHE A 26 13.23 13.01 2.32
N MET A 27 13.68 11.76 2.24
CA MET A 27 12.84 10.60 2.56
C MET A 27 12.40 10.61 4.03
N LEU A 28 13.28 10.96 4.95
CA LEU A 28 12.96 11.10 6.38
C LEU A 28 11.89 12.18 6.61
N ASP A 29 12.06 13.37 6.04
CA ASP A 29 11.09 14.46 6.13
C ASP A 29 9.74 14.06 5.52
N PHE A 30 9.77 13.39 4.36
CA PHE A 30 8.56 12.89 3.71
C PHE A 30 7.79 11.93 4.63
N PHE A 31 8.44 10.92 5.20
CA PHE A 31 7.76 9.95 6.07
C PHE A 31 7.32 10.55 7.40
N ASN A 32 8.02 11.55 7.93
CA ASN A 32 7.59 12.30 9.12
C ASN A 32 6.32 13.12 8.85
N LYS A 33 6.19 13.69 7.65
CA LYS A 33 4.99 14.45 7.22
C LYS A 33 3.85 13.54 6.78
N ASN A 34 4.17 12.36 6.27
CA ASN A 34 3.22 11.39 5.70
C ASN A 34 3.26 10.08 6.48
N VAL A 35 2.89 10.14 7.76
CA VAL A 35 3.03 9.05 8.75
C VAL A 35 2.35 7.74 8.35
N TYR A 36 1.39 7.78 7.43
CA TYR A 36 0.70 6.59 6.92
C TYR A 36 1.23 6.11 5.56
N SER A 37 2.28 6.73 5.03
CA SER A 37 2.88 6.32 3.75
C SER A 37 3.73 5.08 3.92
N ASN A 38 3.53 4.11 3.04
CA ASN A 38 4.28 2.86 3.00
C ASN A 38 5.54 2.94 2.14
N ASN A 39 5.57 3.85 1.18
CA ASN A 39 6.68 4.05 0.25
C ASN A 39 6.64 5.45 -0.34
N ILE A 40 7.69 5.79 -1.07
CA ILE A 40 7.79 6.99 -1.90
C ILE A 40 8.27 6.58 -3.30
N ASN A 41 7.62 7.10 -4.34
CA ASN A 41 8.07 6.82 -5.70
C ASN A 41 9.26 7.71 -6.11
N LYS A 42 10.06 7.23 -7.05
CA LYS A 42 11.27 7.92 -7.52
C LYS A 42 10.95 9.21 -8.28
N GLU A 43 9.81 9.28 -8.93
CA GLU A 43 9.35 10.45 -9.67
C GLU A 43 9.11 11.63 -8.72
N LEU A 44 8.55 11.37 -7.55
CA LEU A 44 8.39 12.39 -6.50
C LEU A 44 9.75 12.85 -5.96
N ILE A 45 10.67 11.92 -5.69
CA ILE A 45 12.04 12.26 -5.26
C ILE A 45 12.72 13.11 -6.34
N SER A 46 12.62 12.69 -7.60
CA SER A 46 13.18 13.39 -8.75
C SER A 46 12.65 14.83 -8.87
N SER A 47 11.34 15.01 -8.77
CA SER A 47 10.69 16.32 -8.91
C SER A 47 11.01 17.26 -7.74
N GLN A 48 11.08 16.74 -6.52
CA GLN A 48 11.33 17.56 -5.32
C GLN A 48 12.79 17.96 -5.17
N LEU A 49 13.71 17.12 -5.62
CA LEU A 49 15.15 17.41 -5.58
C LEU A 49 15.66 18.04 -6.89
N ASP A 50 14.80 18.29 -7.88
CA ASP A 50 15.15 18.78 -9.22
C ASP A 50 16.28 17.97 -9.87
N MET A 51 16.19 16.65 -9.77
CA MET A 51 17.18 15.72 -10.33
C MET A 51 16.53 14.83 -11.39
N LYS A 52 17.30 14.47 -12.42
CA LYS A 52 16.80 13.55 -13.45
C LYS A 52 16.51 12.16 -12.86
N VAL A 53 15.38 11.56 -13.25
CA VAL A 53 14.90 10.25 -12.73
C VAL A 53 15.98 9.17 -12.86
N TYR A 54 16.70 9.08 -13.99
CA TYR A 54 17.74 8.08 -14.19
C TYR A 54 18.94 8.25 -13.23
N PHE A 55 19.17 9.47 -12.74
CA PHE A 55 20.21 9.74 -11.75
C PHE A 55 19.73 9.37 -10.35
N ILE A 56 18.45 9.65 -10.05
CA ILE A 56 17.80 9.17 -8.83
C ILE A 56 17.82 7.63 -8.79
N ASP A 57 17.49 6.92 -9.88
CA ASP A 57 17.59 5.46 -9.96
C ASP A 57 18.97 4.94 -9.54
N TYR A 58 20.03 5.59 -9.99
CA TYR A 58 21.39 5.23 -9.60
C TYR A 58 21.63 5.43 -8.10
N LEU A 59 21.24 6.58 -7.56
CA LEU A 59 21.44 6.89 -6.13
C LEU A 59 20.62 5.96 -5.24
N LEU A 60 19.39 5.64 -5.62
CA LEU A 60 18.53 4.70 -4.91
C LEU A 60 19.11 3.28 -4.94
N PHE A 61 19.61 2.81 -6.09
CA PHE A 61 20.30 1.54 -6.19
C PHE A 61 21.53 1.48 -5.25
N TYR A 62 22.27 2.59 -5.14
CA TYR A 62 23.42 2.66 -4.25
C TYR A 62 23.01 2.61 -2.77
N LEU A 63 21.96 3.34 -2.39
CA LEU A 63 21.40 3.33 -1.03
C LEU A 63 20.79 1.97 -0.66
N GLU A 64 20.18 1.26 -1.62
CA GLU A 64 19.68 -0.11 -1.44
C GLU A 64 20.82 -1.10 -1.16
N ASN A 65 21.91 -1.03 -1.95
CA ASN A 65 23.12 -1.85 -1.72
C ASN A 65 23.78 -1.57 -0.36
N GLU A 66 23.62 -0.36 0.17
CA GLU A 66 24.05 0.00 1.53
C GLU A 66 23.04 -0.41 2.62
N ASN A 67 21.95 -1.08 2.26
CA ASN A 67 20.84 -1.45 3.16
C ASN A 67 20.20 -0.26 3.89
N LYS A 68 20.28 0.95 3.34
CA LYS A 68 19.66 2.15 3.90
C LYS A 68 18.19 2.31 3.51
N ILE A 69 17.85 1.82 2.34
CA ILE A 69 16.49 1.78 1.80
C ILE A 69 16.20 0.40 1.22
N SER A 70 14.95 0.11 0.98
CA SER A 70 14.52 -1.09 0.28
C SER A 70 13.34 -0.80 -0.64
N LYS A 71 13.17 -1.61 -1.68
CA LYS A 71 11.96 -1.57 -2.51
C LYS A 71 10.76 -2.08 -1.74
N LYS A 72 9.64 -1.36 -1.88
CA LYS A 72 8.35 -1.79 -1.37
C LYS A 72 7.26 -1.40 -2.36
N ASP A 73 6.58 -2.38 -2.91
CA ASP A 73 5.61 -2.21 -4.01
C ASP A 73 6.26 -1.43 -5.18
N ASP A 74 5.65 -0.35 -5.65
CA ASP A 74 6.16 0.48 -6.75
C ASP A 74 7.11 1.60 -6.29
N GLY A 75 7.53 1.60 -5.01
CA GLY A 75 8.33 2.69 -4.45
C GLY A 75 9.47 2.22 -3.56
N TRP A 76 9.96 3.15 -2.75
CA TRP A 76 11.10 2.99 -1.88
C TRP A 76 10.73 3.36 -0.44
N ILE A 77 11.30 2.66 0.51
CA ILE A 77 11.12 2.88 1.94
C ILE A 77 12.48 2.90 2.63
N ILE A 78 12.62 3.72 3.68
CA ILE A 78 13.81 3.68 4.54
C ILE A 78 13.83 2.33 5.27
N SER A 79 14.99 1.69 5.30
CA SER A 79 15.17 0.42 6.01
C SER A 79 14.74 0.57 7.47
N ASN A 80 13.95 -0.39 7.95
CA ASN A 80 13.35 -0.38 9.29
C ASN A 80 12.27 0.70 9.55
N HIS A 81 11.87 1.48 8.54
CA HIS A 81 10.71 2.35 8.71
C HIS A 81 9.44 1.51 8.91
N ARG A 82 8.66 1.88 9.91
CA ARG A 82 7.35 1.25 10.20
C ARG A 82 6.34 2.34 10.52
N ILE A 83 5.16 2.19 9.97
CA ILE A 83 4.02 3.01 10.35
C ILE A 83 3.69 2.69 11.81
N THR A 84 3.72 3.72 12.66
CA THR A 84 3.35 3.56 14.07
C THR A 84 1.97 4.18 14.28
N LEU A 85 1.00 3.33 14.58
CA LEU A 85 -0.36 3.75 14.92
C LEU A 85 -0.46 3.98 16.43
N ASN A 86 -1.17 5.03 16.81
CA ASN A 86 -1.58 5.22 18.20
C ASN A 86 -2.72 4.24 18.58
N GLU A 87 -3.07 4.16 19.86
CA GLU A 87 -4.06 3.20 20.35
C GLU A 87 -5.46 3.39 19.73
N ASN A 88 -5.88 4.64 19.49
CA ASN A 88 -7.18 4.92 18.85
C ASN A 88 -7.18 4.48 17.38
N GLU A 89 -6.10 4.72 16.67
CA GLU A 89 -5.93 4.29 15.28
C GLU A 89 -5.89 2.77 15.15
N LYS A 90 -5.20 2.07 16.07
CA LYS A 90 -5.23 0.60 16.12
C LYS A 90 -6.64 0.08 16.34
N ARG A 91 -7.38 0.65 17.32
CA ARG A 91 -8.78 0.28 17.59
C ARG A 91 -9.67 0.52 16.37
N LEU A 92 -9.49 1.67 15.70
CA LEU A 92 -10.24 2.00 14.49
C LEU A 92 -9.94 1.00 13.38
N LYS A 93 -8.66 0.68 13.14
CA LYS A 93 -8.25 -0.33 12.17
C LYS A 93 -8.91 -1.68 12.43
N ASP A 94 -8.84 -2.15 13.68
CA ASP A 94 -9.45 -3.42 14.08
C ASP A 94 -10.98 -3.40 13.94
N MET A 95 -11.63 -2.26 14.23
CA MET A 95 -13.06 -2.08 14.04
C MET A 95 -13.45 -2.18 12.57
N ILE A 96 -12.74 -1.52 11.68
CA ILE A 96 -12.96 -1.61 10.22
C ILE A 96 -12.86 -3.05 9.74
N ILE A 97 -11.81 -3.78 10.13
CA ILE A 97 -11.62 -5.18 9.74
C ILE A 97 -12.81 -6.03 10.24
N LYS A 98 -13.21 -5.88 11.51
CA LYS A 98 -14.34 -6.65 12.09
C LYS A 98 -15.67 -6.35 11.40
N ILE A 99 -15.92 -5.08 11.03
CA ILE A 99 -17.13 -4.72 10.29
C ILE A 99 -17.14 -5.43 8.93
N LEU A 100 -16.05 -5.32 8.16
CA LEU A 100 -15.96 -5.92 6.83
C LEU A 100 -15.95 -7.46 6.86
N GLU A 101 -15.39 -8.08 7.92
CA GLU A 101 -15.48 -9.52 8.12
C GLU A 101 -16.92 -9.99 8.33
N LYS A 102 -17.65 -9.29 9.22
CA LYS A 102 -19.05 -9.61 9.53
C LYS A 102 -19.97 -9.43 8.33
N GLU A 103 -19.71 -8.43 7.50
CA GLU A 103 -20.50 -8.12 6.30
C GLU A 103 -20.23 -9.10 5.14
N SER A 104 -19.14 -9.83 5.21
CA SER A 104 -18.73 -10.80 4.22
C SER A 104 -18.64 -10.18 2.81
N PHE A 105 -19.55 -10.54 1.89
CA PHE A 105 -19.54 -10.06 0.50
C PHE A 105 -20.42 -8.82 0.27
N ASN A 106 -21.21 -8.42 1.26
CA ASN A 106 -22.03 -7.18 1.23
C ASN A 106 -21.28 -6.02 1.88
N THR A 107 -20.03 -5.83 1.48
CA THR A 107 -19.09 -4.90 2.10
C THR A 107 -19.57 -3.45 2.09
N SER A 108 -19.33 -2.74 3.18
CA SER A 108 -19.58 -1.30 3.32
C SER A 108 -18.74 -0.47 2.36
N SER A 109 -19.31 0.63 1.90
CA SER A 109 -18.58 1.73 1.27
C SER A 109 -17.79 2.53 2.32
N ILE A 110 -16.94 3.46 1.86
CA ILE A 110 -16.21 4.38 2.77
C ILE A 110 -17.22 5.21 3.59
N ASP A 111 -18.30 5.72 2.98
CA ASP A 111 -19.34 6.48 3.68
C ASP A 111 -20.05 5.65 4.75
N ASP A 112 -20.33 4.37 4.46
CA ASP A 112 -20.90 3.45 5.43
C ASP A 112 -19.95 3.20 6.60
N LEU A 113 -18.64 3.06 6.33
CA LEU A 113 -17.61 2.88 7.37
C LEU A 113 -17.50 4.12 8.26
N LEU A 114 -17.54 5.33 7.70
CA LEU A 114 -17.57 6.58 8.48
C LEU A 114 -18.71 6.55 9.52
N ASN A 115 -19.91 6.22 9.05
CA ASN A 115 -21.09 6.14 9.91
C ASN A 115 -20.96 5.02 10.96
N LYS A 116 -20.57 3.82 10.57
CA LYS A 116 -20.45 2.65 11.46
C LYS A 116 -19.34 2.77 12.50
N CYS A 117 -18.24 3.45 12.15
CA CYS A 117 -17.14 3.73 13.05
C CYS A 117 -17.38 5.02 13.89
N ASN A 118 -18.43 5.78 13.57
CA ASN A 118 -18.71 7.09 14.18
C ASN A 118 -17.49 8.05 14.04
N ILE A 119 -16.92 8.10 12.86
CA ILE A 119 -15.76 8.93 12.49
C ILE A 119 -16.20 9.92 11.42
N SER A 120 -15.86 11.20 11.60
CA SER A 120 -16.10 12.26 10.61
C SER A 120 -14.91 12.52 9.69
N ASP A 121 -13.71 12.06 10.06
CA ASP A 121 -12.50 12.22 9.26
C ASP A 121 -12.36 11.10 8.21
N GLU A 122 -12.82 11.41 7.00
CA GLU A 122 -12.71 10.50 5.85
C GLU A 122 -11.25 10.12 5.53
N LYS A 123 -10.32 11.09 5.68
CA LYS A 123 -8.90 10.83 5.41
C LYS A 123 -8.33 9.78 6.37
N LEU A 124 -8.76 9.80 7.62
CA LEU A 124 -8.35 8.81 8.61
C LEU A 124 -8.83 7.41 8.22
N ILE A 125 -10.11 7.25 7.83
CA ILE A 125 -10.64 5.97 7.33
C ILE A 125 -9.86 5.48 6.11
N ILE A 126 -9.64 6.35 5.11
CA ILE A 126 -8.87 6.02 3.91
C ILE A 126 -7.44 5.58 4.27
N ASN A 127 -6.79 6.25 5.21
CA ASN A 127 -5.44 5.87 5.65
C ASN A 127 -5.43 4.51 6.35
N MET A 128 -6.41 4.22 7.20
CA MET A 128 -6.54 2.89 7.83
C MET A 128 -6.77 1.80 6.79
N LEU A 129 -7.63 2.04 5.80
CA LEU A 129 -7.87 1.10 4.70
C LEU A 129 -6.60 0.85 3.87
N LYS A 130 -5.82 1.89 3.55
CA LYS A 130 -4.53 1.75 2.86
C LYS A 130 -3.51 0.94 3.68
N ILE A 131 -3.46 1.14 4.99
CA ILE A 131 -2.60 0.34 5.86
C ILE A 131 -3.02 -1.12 5.84
N CYS A 132 -4.32 -1.41 6.01
CA CYS A 132 -4.84 -2.77 5.94
C CYS A 132 -4.58 -3.44 4.57
N GLU A 133 -4.67 -2.68 3.47
CA GLU A 133 -4.33 -3.14 2.12
C GLU A 133 -2.84 -3.49 2.02
N SER A 134 -1.96 -2.63 2.54
CA SER A 134 -0.51 -2.88 2.54
C SER A 134 -0.09 -4.06 3.43
N GLU A 135 -0.81 -4.31 4.52
CA GLU A 135 -0.66 -5.47 5.39
C GLU A 135 -1.31 -6.73 4.80
N LYS A 136 -1.97 -6.62 3.64
CA LYS A 136 -2.70 -7.69 2.96
C LYS A 136 -3.87 -8.27 3.79
N SER A 137 -4.37 -7.54 4.77
CA SER A 137 -5.57 -7.90 5.52
C SER A 137 -6.86 -7.55 4.76
N LEU A 138 -6.81 -6.51 3.94
CA LEU A 138 -7.85 -6.12 3.00
C LEU A 138 -7.38 -6.17 1.55
N ILE A 139 -8.33 -6.39 0.65
CA ILE A 139 -8.14 -6.32 -0.80
C ILE A 139 -9.11 -5.26 -1.34
N ARG A 140 -8.59 -4.33 -2.11
CA ARG A 140 -9.39 -3.32 -2.77
C ARG A 140 -10.07 -3.91 -4.00
N ILE A 141 -11.39 -3.80 -4.08
CA ILE A 141 -12.18 -4.22 -5.25
C ILE A 141 -12.35 -3.04 -6.22
N ASN A 142 -12.64 -1.86 -5.69
CA ASN A 142 -12.69 -0.61 -6.45
C ASN A 142 -12.32 0.58 -5.55
N GLN A 143 -12.54 1.82 -6.00
CA GLN A 143 -12.15 3.01 -5.25
C GLN A 143 -12.75 3.08 -3.84
N ASN A 144 -13.97 2.57 -3.65
CA ASN A 144 -14.75 2.74 -2.41
C ASN A 144 -15.07 1.42 -1.70
N ILE A 145 -14.71 0.26 -2.28
CA ILE A 145 -15.09 -1.06 -1.76
C ILE A 145 -13.85 -1.89 -1.47
N PHE A 146 -13.83 -2.43 -0.26
CA PHE A 146 -12.78 -3.30 0.23
C PHE A 146 -13.40 -4.59 0.78
N ILE A 147 -12.67 -5.68 0.68
CA ILE A 147 -13.05 -6.99 1.23
C ILE A 147 -11.88 -7.55 2.02
N THR A 148 -12.16 -8.30 3.07
CA THR A 148 -11.11 -8.96 3.86
C THR A 148 -10.48 -10.12 3.08
N SER A 149 -9.20 -10.36 3.31
CA SER A 149 -8.50 -11.50 2.72
C SER A 149 -9.09 -12.85 3.15
N SER A 150 -9.67 -12.93 4.37
CA SER A 150 -10.41 -14.09 4.86
C SER A 150 -11.66 -14.37 4.03
N ASN A 151 -12.44 -13.34 3.68
CA ASN A 151 -13.63 -13.49 2.83
C ASN A 151 -13.27 -13.89 1.40
N ILE A 152 -12.17 -13.37 0.85
CA ILE A 152 -11.66 -13.84 -0.45
C ILE A 152 -11.25 -15.32 -0.39
N LEU A 153 -10.61 -15.77 0.68
CA LEU A 153 -10.28 -17.18 0.85
C LEU A 153 -11.55 -18.04 0.93
N LEU A 154 -12.57 -17.58 1.67
CA LEU A 154 -13.86 -18.23 1.73
C LEU A 154 -14.50 -18.34 0.34
N LEU A 155 -14.50 -17.25 -0.46
CA LEU A 155 -14.99 -17.28 -1.83
C LEU A 155 -14.24 -18.30 -2.69
N LYS A 156 -12.91 -18.31 -2.62
CA LYS A 156 -12.09 -19.30 -3.36
C LYS A 156 -12.47 -20.73 -3.03
N ASN A 157 -12.75 -21.03 -1.77
CA ASN A 157 -13.17 -22.37 -1.34
C ASN A 157 -14.57 -22.69 -1.85
N LYS A 158 -15.55 -21.79 -1.72
CA LYS A 158 -16.89 -21.95 -2.29
C LYS A 158 -16.85 -22.21 -3.81
N LEU A 159 -16.03 -21.47 -4.54
CA LEU A 159 -15.83 -21.65 -5.98
C LEU A 159 -15.19 -23.00 -6.31
N LYS A 160 -14.17 -23.43 -5.57
CA LYS A 160 -13.58 -24.76 -5.77
C LYS A 160 -14.61 -25.88 -5.58
N ASP A 161 -15.46 -25.78 -4.56
CA ASP A 161 -16.49 -26.79 -4.32
C ASP A 161 -17.60 -26.74 -5.37
N PHE A 162 -17.95 -25.56 -5.87
CA PHE A 162 -18.88 -25.41 -6.99
C PHE A 162 -18.35 -26.08 -8.26
N PHE A 163 -17.09 -25.83 -8.64
CA PHE A 163 -16.48 -26.40 -9.86
C PHE A 163 -16.15 -27.88 -9.77
N LYS A 164 -16.28 -28.52 -8.63
CA LYS A 164 -16.27 -30.00 -8.54
C LYS A 164 -17.51 -30.64 -9.16
N LYS A 165 -18.60 -29.88 -9.30
CA LYS A 165 -19.90 -30.37 -9.75
C LYS A 165 -20.44 -29.68 -11.01
N ASN A 166 -19.84 -28.55 -11.39
CA ASN A 166 -20.31 -27.68 -12.48
C ASN A 166 -19.11 -27.21 -13.31
N ASP A 167 -19.24 -27.23 -14.62
CA ASP A 167 -18.18 -26.78 -15.54
C ASP A 167 -18.22 -25.27 -15.80
N LEU A 168 -19.39 -24.63 -15.59
CA LEU A 168 -19.61 -23.22 -15.88
C LEU A 168 -20.21 -22.53 -14.66
N LEU A 169 -19.84 -21.26 -14.45
CA LEU A 169 -20.37 -20.39 -13.41
C LEU A 169 -21.09 -19.21 -14.05
N THR A 170 -22.38 -19.07 -13.79
CA THR A 170 -23.12 -17.90 -14.20
C THR A 170 -23.06 -16.79 -13.14
N VAL A 171 -23.42 -15.54 -13.52
CA VAL A 171 -23.54 -14.44 -12.55
C VAL A 171 -24.60 -14.75 -11.47
N SER A 172 -25.67 -15.46 -11.83
CA SER A 172 -26.70 -15.89 -10.87
C SER A 172 -26.16 -16.90 -9.87
N ASP A 173 -25.38 -17.87 -10.34
CA ASP A 173 -24.75 -18.87 -9.46
C ASP A 173 -23.77 -18.21 -8.49
N LEU A 174 -22.97 -17.22 -8.98
CA LEU A 174 -22.07 -16.49 -8.12
C LEU A 174 -22.82 -15.70 -7.05
N LYS A 175 -23.89 -14.97 -7.43
CA LYS A 175 -24.74 -14.24 -6.46
C LYS A 175 -25.32 -15.16 -5.39
N ASN A 176 -25.77 -16.34 -5.77
CA ASN A 176 -26.28 -17.34 -4.83
C ASN A 176 -25.16 -17.87 -3.91
N LEU A 177 -23.98 -18.13 -4.45
CA LEU A 177 -22.82 -18.61 -3.66
C LEU A 177 -22.37 -17.62 -2.59
N ILE A 178 -22.44 -16.32 -2.89
CA ILE A 178 -22.00 -15.28 -1.97
C ILE A 178 -23.16 -14.61 -1.22
N GLU A 179 -24.39 -15.10 -1.42
CA GLU A 179 -25.60 -14.62 -0.73
C GLU A 179 -25.79 -13.10 -0.85
N THR A 180 -25.55 -12.56 -2.05
CA THR A 180 -25.69 -11.13 -2.32
C THR A 180 -26.78 -10.87 -3.35
N SER A 181 -27.48 -9.75 -3.17
CA SER A 181 -28.48 -9.27 -4.12
C SER A 181 -27.94 -8.23 -5.10
N ARG A 182 -26.69 -7.77 -4.92
CA ARG A 182 -26.06 -6.71 -5.70
C ARG A 182 -25.19 -7.21 -6.83
#